data_2961f971d95ed1f8e13700b97ed86917
#
_entry.id   2961f971d95ed1f8e13700b97ed86917
#
_cell.length_a   1.000
_cell.length_b   1.000
_cell.length_c   1.000
_cell.angle_alpha   90.00
_cell.angle_beta   90.00
_cell.angle_gamma   90.00
#
_symmetry.space_group_name_H-M   'P 1'
#
loop_
_entity.id
_entity.type
_entity.pdbx_description
1 polymer ?
#
loop_
_entity_poly.entity_id
_entity_poly.type
_entity_poly.pdbx_seq_one_letter_code
_entity_poly.pdbx_strand_id
1 'polypeptide(L)'
;MLRLRDPATALVCGNDRMALGAYDAIKELGLTIPGDVSVIGYDDQHEIVAYTRPPLTTMRLPYYEMGRSAVSAILDGRSFRREMLRCEPVLRGSLGPARLAGRIGPTRRPARAAAGDARQ
;
A
#
# COMPACT_ATOMS: atom_id res chain seq x y z
N MET A 1 3.90 3.86 14.88
CA MET A 1 3.61 2.46 14.53
C MET A 1 4.88 1.68 14.18
N LEU A 2 5.69 2.13 13.22
CA LEU A 2 6.90 1.39 12.77
C LEU A 2 8.11 1.48 13.70
N ARG A 3 8.10 2.38 14.69
CA ARG A 3 9.17 2.55 15.71
C ARG A 3 8.82 1.95 17.07
N LEU A 4 7.73 1.22 17.18
CA LEU A 4 7.35 0.56 18.42
C LEU A 4 8.24 -0.67 18.70
N ARG A 5 8.20 -1.16 19.92
CA ARG A 5 8.89 -2.40 20.33
C ARG A 5 8.39 -3.62 19.55
N ASP A 6 7.11 -3.62 19.20
CA ASP A 6 6.46 -4.58 18.31
C ASP A 6 5.84 -3.81 17.13
N PRO A 7 6.62 -3.55 16.06
CA PRO A 7 6.16 -2.73 14.97
C PRO A 7 5.20 -3.49 14.06
N ALA A 8 4.30 -2.72 13.42
CA ALA A 8 3.41 -3.28 12.40
C ALA A 8 4.22 -3.84 11.22
N THR A 9 3.89 -5.05 10.79
CA THR A 9 4.51 -5.75 9.64
C THR A 9 3.67 -5.63 8.37
N ALA A 10 2.46 -5.07 8.47
CA ALA A 10 1.60 -4.78 7.34
C ALA A 10 0.81 -3.49 7.58
N LEU A 11 0.61 -2.70 6.53
CA LEU A 11 -0.19 -1.49 6.52
C LEU A 11 -1.30 -1.61 5.47
N VAL A 12 -2.53 -1.38 5.88
CA VAL A 12 -3.68 -1.22 5.00
C VAL A 12 -4.00 0.27 4.91
N CYS A 13 -3.83 0.85 3.74
CA CYS A 13 -4.06 2.27 3.49
C CYS A 13 -5.47 2.47 2.95
N GLY A 14 -6.13 3.56 3.36
CA GLY A 14 -7.49 3.86 2.94
C GLY A 14 -7.63 4.18 1.45
N ASN A 15 -6.54 4.55 0.78
CA ASN A 15 -6.45 4.67 -0.67
C ASN A 15 -4.98 4.59 -1.14
N ASP A 16 -4.77 4.56 -2.47
CA ASP A 16 -3.45 4.44 -3.07
C ASP A 16 -2.57 5.67 -2.82
N ARG A 17 -3.16 6.87 -2.68
CA ARG A 17 -2.40 8.10 -2.36
C ARG A 17 -1.83 8.05 -0.95
N MET A 18 -2.60 7.53 0.01
CA MET A 18 -2.09 7.30 1.37
C MET A 18 -0.98 6.26 1.38
N ALA A 19 -1.07 5.24 0.51
CA ALA A 19 -0.02 4.24 0.37
C ALA A 19 1.30 4.86 -0.12
N LEU A 20 1.29 5.88 -0.99
CA LEU A 20 2.52 6.61 -1.38
C LEU A 20 3.22 7.20 -0.16
N GLY A 21 2.49 7.92 0.70
CA GLY A 21 3.07 8.47 1.92
C GLY A 21 3.62 7.39 2.86
N ALA A 22 2.95 6.23 2.92
CA ALA A 22 3.46 5.07 3.67
C ALA A 22 4.77 4.53 3.07
N TYR A 23 4.88 4.45 1.73
CA TYR A 23 6.12 4.05 1.04
C TYR A 23 7.29 4.96 1.39
N ASP A 24 7.06 6.27 1.35
CA ASP A 24 8.09 7.26 1.67
C ASP A 24 8.54 7.13 3.13
N ALA A 25 7.59 7.07 4.07
CA ALA A 25 7.90 6.91 5.49
C ALA A 25 8.64 5.60 5.80
N ILE A 26 8.29 4.49 5.15
CA ILE A 26 8.97 3.19 5.30
C ILE A 26 10.41 3.28 4.80
N LYS A 27 10.64 3.90 3.63
CA LYS A 27 11.97 4.07 3.05
C LYS A 27 12.84 5.02 3.87
N GLU A 28 12.30 6.12 4.39
CA GLU A 28 13.01 7.05 5.29
C GLU A 28 13.48 6.36 6.58
N LEU A 29 12.76 5.35 7.05
CA LEU A 29 13.17 4.52 8.18
C LEU A 29 14.21 3.46 7.81
N GLY A 30 14.63 3.36 6.55
CA GLY A 30 15.54 2.34 6.05
C GLY A 30 14.92 0.94 5.99
N LEU A 31 13.59 0.86 6.02
CA LEU A 31 12.85 -0.39 5.92
C LEU A 31 12.50 -0.71 4.46
N THR A 32 12.25 -1.99 4.18
CA THR A 32 11.98 -2.50 2.84
C THR A 32 10.52 -2.94 2.70
N ILE A 33 9.97 -2.75 1.50
CA ILE A 33 8.65 -3.24 1.10
C ILE A 33 8.88 -4.33 0.04
N PRO A 34 8.31 -5.52 0.19
CA PRO A 34 7.51 -6.04 1.31
C PRO A 34 8.37 -6.66 2.42
N GLY A 35 9.69 -6.58 2.31
CA GLY A 35 10.64 -7.28 3.16
C GLY A 35 10.41 -7.05 4.67
N ASP A 36 10.23 -5.82 5.11
CA ASP A 36 9.97 -5.47 6.51
C ASP A 36 8.50 -5.14 6.75
N VAL A 37 7.86 -4.48 5.80
CA VAL A 37 6.47 -4.05 5.91
C VAL A 37 5.73 -4.31 4.60
N SER A 38 4.66 -5.08 4.65
CA SER A 38 3.72 -5.21 3.54
C SER A 38 2.82 -3.99 3.47
N VAL A 39 2.47 -3.55 2.26
CA VAL A 39 1.56 -2.41 2.07
C VAL A 39 0.46 -2.78 1.09
N ILE A 40 -0.78 -2.46 1.43
CA ILE A 40 -1.93 -2.59 0.55
C ILE A 40 -2.65 -1.25 0.45
N GLY A 41 -3.00 -0.84 -0.77
CA GLY A 41 -3.79 0.33 -1.08
C GLY A 41 -5.26 0.01 -1.34
N TYR A 42 -5.98 1.02 -1.84
CA TYR A 42 -7.36 0.94 -2.25
C TYR A 42 -7.60 1.92 -3.39
N ASP A 43 -8.36 1.59 -4.41
CA ASP A 43 -8.82 2.30 -5.61
C ASP A 43 -8.27 1.70 -6.92
N ASP A 44 -7.05 1.19 -6.96
CA ASP A 44 -6.29 0.80 -8.16
C ASP A 44 -6.10 1.98 -9.13
N GLN A 45 -5.67 3.14 -8.59
CA GLN A 45 -5.36 4.32 -9.40
C GLN A 45 -4.13 4.07 -10.26
N HIS A 46 -4.34 3.91 -11.55
CA HIS A 46 -3.30 3.50 -12.51
C HIS A 46 -2.07 4.43 -12.47
N GLU A 47 -2.30 5.73 -12.34
CA GLU A 47 -1.24 6.76 -12.28
C GLU A 47 -0.36 6.62 -11.03
N ILE A 48 -0.86 5.96 -9.99
CA ILE A 48 -0.12 5.74 -8.75
C ILE A 48 0.56 4.39 -8.77
N VAL A 49 -0.21 3.32 -9.00
CA VAL A 49 0.29 1.95 -8.88
C VAL A 49 1.39 1.63 -9.89
N ALA A 50 1.38 2.29 -11.06
CA ALA A 50 2.40 2.11 -12.10
C ALA A 50 3.78 2.63 -11.69
N TYR A 51 3.84 3.62 -10.80
CA TYR A 51 5.09 4.31 -10.41
C TYR A 51 5.65 3.87 -9.07
N THR A 52 4.89 3.13 -8.26
CA THR A 52 5.43 2.62 -6.98
C THR A 52 6.48 1.53 -7.20
N ARG A 53 7.46 1.46 -6.31
CA ARG A 53 8.51 0.43 -6.29
C ARG A 53 8.69 -0.10 -4.87
N PRO A 54 8.34 -1.39 -4.66
CA PRO A 54 7.71 -2.33 -5.61
C PRO A 54 6.30 -1.89 -6.03
N PRO A 55 5.71 -2.49 -7.11
CA PRO A 55 4.34 -2.16 -7.54
C PRO A 55 3.32 -2.43 -6.44
N LEU A 56 2.40 -1.48 -6.22
CA LEU A 56 1.45 -1.51 -5.12
C LEU A 56 0.32 -2.53 -5.35
N THR A 57 0.13 -3.44 -4.43
CA THR A 57 -1.08 -4.27 -4.30
C THR A 57 -2.22 -3.41 -3.77
N THR A 58 -3.38 -3.50 -4.38
CA THR A 58 -4.52 -2.63 -4.04
C THR A 58 -5.85 -3.34 -4.32
N MET A 59 -6.94 -2.79 -3.79
CA MET A 59 -8.30 -3.23 -4.12
C MET A 59 -8.82 -2.38 -5.27
N ARG A 60 -9.27 -3.01 -6.36
CA ARG A 60 -9.85 -2.31 -7.51
C ARG A 60 -11.29 -1.94 -7.24
N LEU A 61 -11.60 -0.65 -7.32
CA LEU A 61 -12.97 -0.16 -7.31
C LEU A 61 -13.62 -0.35 -8.70
N PRO A 62 -14.82 -0.93 -8.76
CA PRO A 62 -15.56 -1.13 -10.00
C PRO A 62 -16.27 0.16 -10.43
N TYR A 63 -15.52 1.22 -10.75
CA TYR A 63 -16.05 2.56 -11.04
C TYR A 63 -17.10 2.59 -12.14
N TYR A 64 -16.90 1.79 -13.20
CA TYR A 64 -17.86 1.70 -14.30
C TYR A 64 -19.20 1.11 -13.83
N GLU A 65 -19.15 0.01 -13.10
CA GLU A 65 -20.33 -0.65 -12.56
C GLU A 65 -21.06 0.23 -11.54
N MET A 66 -20.30 0.94 -10.71
CA MET A 66 -20.85 1.91 -9.75
C MET A 66 -21.63 3.01 -10.47
N GLY A 67 -20.99 3.61 -11.49
CA GLY A 67 -21.63 4.67 -12.29
C GLY A 67 -22.87 4.17 -13.03
N ARG A 68 -22.79 3.02 -13.67
CA ARG A 68 -23.90 2.39 -14.40
C ARG A 68 -25.08 2.08 -13.47
N SER A 69 -24.81 1.49 -12.31
CA SER A 69 -25.83 1.15 -11.34
C SER A 69 -26.52 2.42 -10.78
N ALA A 70 -25.74 3.46 -10.47
CA ALA A 70 -26.30 4.73 -10.00
C ALA A 70 -27.22 5.40 -11.01
N VAL A 71 -26.81 5.45 -12.29
CA VAL A 71 -27.62 6.02 -13.37
C VAL A 71 -28.90 5.20 -13.60
N SER A 72 -28.79 3.86 -13.65
CA SER A 72 -29.96 3.00 -13.80
C SER A 72 -30.96 3.19 -12.67
N ALA A 73 -30.50 3.30 -11.42
CA ALA A 73 -31.37 3.53 -10.27
C ALA A 73 -32.17 4.83 -10.38
N ILE A 74 -31.55 5.90 -10.90
CA ILE A 74 -32.21 7.20 -11.13
C ILE A 74 -33.25 7.10 -12.24
N LEU A 75 -32.89 6.48 -13.38
CA LEU A 75 -33.80 6.37 -14.54
C LEU A 75 -35.00 5.47 -14.27
N ASP A 76 -34.82 4.40 -13.50
CA ASP A 76 -35.86 3.46 -13.12
C ASP A 76 -36.80 4.00 -12.02
N GLY A 77 -36.52 5.18 -11.47
CA GLY A 77 -37.28 5.78 -10.36
C GLY A 77 -37.23 4.91 -9.08
N ARG A 78 -36.20 4.07 -8.94
CA ARG A 78 -36.08 3.19 -7.79
C ARG A 78 -35.74 3.97 -6.55
N SER A 79 -36.43 3.70 -5.45
CA SER A 79 -36.03 4.18 -4.14
C SER A 79 -34.59 3.73 -3.83
N PHE A 80 -33.83 4.58 -3.18
CA PHE A 80 -32.46 4.31 -2.76
C PHE A 80 -32.36 2.94 -2.09
N ARG A 81 -31.75 1.98 -2.76
CA ARG A 81 -31.35 0.69 -2.17
C ARG A 81 -29.84 0.69 -2.02
N ARG A 82 -29.39 0.20 -0.89
CA ARG A 82 -27.97 -0.08 -0.69
C ARG A 82 -27.59 -1.25 -1.59
N GLU A 83 -26.73 -0.98 -2.57
CA GLU A 83 -26.13 -2.01 -3.42
C GLU A 83 -24.68 -2.23 -2.99
N MET A 84 -24.28 -3.49 -2.89
CA MET A 84 -22.91 -3.87 -2.59
C MET A 84 -22.26 -4.39 -3.86
N LEU A 85 -21.26 -3.68 -4.35
CA LEU A 85 -20.43 -4.10 -5.46
C LEU A 85 -19.15 -4.76 -4.96
N ARG A 86 -18.74 -5.82 -5.65
CA ARG A 86 -17.54 -6.55 -5.29
C ARG A 86 -16.31 -5.80 -5.79
N CYS A 87 -15.37 -5.52 -4.88
CA CYS A 87 -14.04 -5.04 -5.20
C CYS A 87 -13.07 -6.21 -5.26
N GLU A 88 -12.23 -6.26 -6.28
CA GLU A 88 -11.27 -7.35 -6.46
C GLU A 88 -9.86 -6.93 -6.06
N PRO A 89 -9.10 -7.79 -5.36
CA PRO A 89 -7.70 -7.52 -5.07
C PRO A 89 -6.86 -7.65 -6.34
N VAL A 90 -6.03 -6.66 -6.60
CA VAL A 90 -5.01 -6.67 -7.65
C VAL A 90 -3.66 -6.87 -6.99
N LEU A 91 -3.21 -8.12 -6.95
CA LEU A 91 -1.96 -8.51 -6.32
C LEU A 91 -0.76 -8.06 -7.17
N ARG A 92 0.21 -7.40 -6.51
CA ARG A 92 1.46 -6.94 -7.10
C ARG A 92 2.64 -7.25 -6.15
N GLY A 93 3.66 -6.40 -6.12
CA GLY A 93 4.90 -6.66 -5.40
C GLY A 93 4.98 -6.15 -3.96
N SER A 94 3.95 -5.49 -3.44
CA SER A 94 4.02 -4.84 -2.11
C SER A 94 3.59 -5.72 -0.94
N LEU A 95 3.13 -6.95 -1.20
CA LEU A 95 2.82 -7.93 -0.17
C LEU A 95 3.89 -9.02 -0.11
N GLY A 96 4.29 -9.38 1.08
CA GLY A 96 5.19 -10.49 1.39
C GLY A 96 4.56 -11.50 2.35
N PRO A 97 5.26 -12.61 2.62
CA PRO A 97 4.82 -13.58 3.61
C PRO A 97 4.61 -12.93 4.97
N ALA A 98 3.56 -13.34 5.69
CA ALA A 98 3.33 -12.89 7.06
C ALA A 98 4.53 -13.24 7.93
N ARG A 99 5.09 -12.25 8.61
CA ARG A 99 6.12 -12.47 9.63
C ARG A 99 5.42 -12.79 10.95
N LEU A 100 5.77 -13.91 11.55
CA LEU A 100 5.32 -14.23 12.90
C LEU A 100 5.95 -13.20 13.86
N ALA A 101 5.14 -12.59 14.71
CA ALA A 101 5.60 -11.69 15.76
C ALA A 101 6.74 -12.36 16.56
N GLY A 102 7.86 -11.65 16.72
CA GLY A 102 9.04 -12.16 17.43
C GLY A 102 10.27 -12.47 16.58
N ARG A 103 10.22 -12.35 15.24
CA ARG A 103 11.38 -12.50 14.35
C ARG A 103 11.70 -11.24 13.55
N ILE A 104 11.84 -10.10 14.21
CA ILE A 104 12.51 -8.95 13.63
C ILE A 104 13.95 -9.01 14.11
N GLY A 105 14.77 -9.83 13.44
CA GLY A 105 16.21 -9.68 13.52
C GLY A 105 16.60 -8.44 12.71
N PRO A 106 17.61 -7.67 13.12
CA PRO A 106 18.05 -6.50 12.36
C PRO A 106 18.50 -6.96 10.98
N THR A 107 17.74 -6.60 9.96
CA THR A 107 18.26 -6.63 8.59
C THR A 107 19.48 -5.71 8.57
N ARG A 108 20.62 -6.21 8.13
CA ARG A 108 21.91 -5.52 8.03
C ARG A 108 21.68 -4.07 7.60
N ARG A 109 22.03 -3.13 8.49
CA ARG A 109 22.22 -1.72 8.10
C ARG A 109 23.17 -1.70 6.90
N PRO A 110 22.84 -1.03 5.79
CA PRO A 110 23.85 -0.75 4.78
C PRO A 110 25.00 0.02 5.48
N ALA A 111 26.22 -0.46 5.28
CA ALA A 111 27.41 0.21 5.79
C ALA A 111 27.36 1.67 5.33
N ARG A 112 27.40 2.61 6.28
CA ARG A 112 27.65 4.02 6.00
C ARG A 112 28.92 4.06 5.14
N ALA A 113 28.79 4.55 3.92
CA ALA A 113 29.96 4.93 3.14
C ALA A 113 30.77 5.90 3.97
N ALA A 114 32.00 5.52 4.31
CA ALA A 114 32.94 6.36 4.99
C ALA A 114 33.14 7.61 4.12
N ALA A 115 32.71 8.76 4.64
CA ALA A 115 33.09 10.05 4.06
C ALA A 115 34.61 10.15 4.20
N GLY A 116 35.29 10.03 3.05
CA GLY A 116 36.72 10.20 2.96
C GLY A 116 37.08 11.61 3.43
N ASP A 117 37.92 11.64 4.47
CA ASP A 117 38.65 12.81 4.92
C ASP A 117 39.64 13.18 3.80
N ALA A 118 39.37 14.27 3.10
CA ALA A 118 40.31 14.88 2.18
C ALA A 118 40.74 16.25 2.79
N ARG A 119 41.67 16.18 3.74
CA ARG A 119 42.58 17.30 4.00
C ARG A 119 43.81 17.04 3.16
N GLN A 120 44.06 17.88 2.20
CA GLN A 120 45.34 18.55 1.89
C GLN A 120 45.08 19.64 0.88
#